data_6416ece3c3ab58e2a0f5e7dc9edf54d7
#
_entry.id   6416ece3c3ab58e2a0f5e7dc9edf54d7
#
_cell.length_a   1.000
_cell.length_b   1.000
_cell.length_c   1.000
_cell.angle_alpha   90.00
_cell.angle_beta   90.00
_cell.angle_gamma   90.00
#
_symmetry.space_group_name_H-M   'P 1'
#
loop_
_entity.id
_entity.type
_entity.pdbx_description
1 polymer ?
#
loop_
_entity_poly.entity_id
_entity_poly.type
_entity_poly.pdbx_seq_one_letter_code
_entity_poly.pdbx_strand_id
1 'polypeptide(L)'
;MKKLLGIVVISLLWCGASFAMSSTYEKAYYDTCYPQIKKLSNPTRAKQYCTCTMKMMSKRYSDKDMDKFPQKSYEERARLTQFAADHCNANANAF
;
A
#
# COMPACT_ATOMS: atom_id res chain seq x y z
N MET A 1 38.68 -5.60 6.14
CA MET A 1 37.82 -6.52 5.40
C MET A 1 36.55 -6.84 6.16
N LYS A 2 36.62 -7.24 7.42
CA LYS A 2 35.43 -7.54 8.21
C LYS A 2 34.49 -6.35 8.35
N LYS A 3 35.02 -5.14 8.47
CA LYS A 3 34.26 -3.91 8.58
C LYS A 3 33.47 -3.62 7.31
N LEU A 4 34.01 -3.94 6.14
CA LEU A 4 33.35 -3.74 4.87
C LEU A 4 32.15 -4.67 4.72
N LEU A 5 32.28 -5.90 5.17
CA LEU A 5 31.17 -6.86 5.14
C LEU A 5 30.01 -6.41 6.03
N GLY A 6 30.32 -5.88 7.21
CA GLY A 6 29.30 -5.37 8.12
C GLY A 6 28.55 -4.18 7.53
N ILE A 7 29.25 -3.29 6.86
CA ILE A 7 28.64 -2.12 6.21
C ILE A 7 27.69 -2.55 5.09
N VAL A 8 28.09 -3.53 4.29
CA VAL A 8 27.25 -4.03 3.20
C VAL A 8 25.94 -4.63 3.74
N VAL A 9 26.03 -5.42 4.80
CA VAL A 9 24.83 -6.02 5.41
C VAL A 9 23.88 -4.96 5.93
N ILE A 10 24.41 -3.93 6.60
CA ILE A 10 23.59 -2.82 7.11
C ILE A 10 22.90 -2.09 5.95
N SER A 11 23.61 -1.87 4.86
CA SER A 11 23.04 -1.20 3.68
C SER A 11 21.87 -1.97 3.09
N LEU A 12 21.96 -3.28 3.03
CA LEU A 12 20.87 -4.14 2.52
C LEU A 12 19.63 -4.04 3.41
N LEU A 13 19.81 -4.04 4.72
CA LEU A 13 18.70 -3.89 5.66
C LEU A 13 17.99 -2.55 5.49
N TRP A 14 18.76 -1.50 5.30
CA TRP A 14 18.21 -0.17 5.07
C TRP A 14 17.35 -0.12 3.80
N CYS A 15 17.84 -0.69 2.72
CA CYS A 15 17.09 -0.72 1.46
C CYS A 15 15.77 -1.46 1.63
N GLY A 16 15.75 -2.58 2.35
CA GLY A 16 14.53 -3.34 2.60
C GLY A 16 13.50 -2.56 3.42
N ALA A 17 13.96 -1.74 4.37
CA ALA A 17 13.07 -0.96 5.24
C ALA A 17 12.46 0.26 4.54
N SER A 18 13.03 0.71 3.42
CA SER A 18 12.66 1.98 2.78
C SER A 18 11.44 1.90 1.86
N PHE A 19 10.99 0.72 1.49
CA PHE A 19 10.05 0.56 0.38
C PHE A 19 8.63 0.17 0.77
N ALA A 20 8.34 0.02 2.05
CA ALA A 20 7.01 -0.39 2.50
C ALA A 20 6.39 0.68 3.36
N MET A 21 5.06 0.79 3.31
CA MET A 21 4.34 1.63 4.25
C MET A 21 4.46 1.06 5.66
N SER A 22 4.51 1.93 6.67
CA SER A 22 4.44 1.51 8.06
C SER A 22 3.05 0.96 8.39
N SER A 23 2.94 0.24 9.49
CA SER A 23 1.64 -0.28 9.95
C SER A 23 0.66 0.85 10.25
N THR A 24 1.14 2.01 10.70
CA THR A 24 0.31 3.19 10.92
C THR A 24 -0.33 3.68 9.63
N TYR A 25 0.45 3.76 8.55
CA TYR A 25 -0.04 4.20 7.24
C TYR A 25 -0.94 3.15 6.61
N GLU A 26 -0.63 1.88 6.77
CA GLU A 26 -1.50 0.80 6.30
C GLU A 26 -2.87 0.85 6.96
N LYS A 27 -2.90 1.07 8.27
CA LYS A 27 -4.15 1.21 9.01
C LYS A 27 -4.95 2.43 8.55
N ALA A 28 -4.28 3.56 8.37
CA ALA A 28 -4.93 4.78 7.89
C ALA A 28 -5.53 4.58 6.50
N TYR A 29 -4.82 3.89 5.63
CA TYR A 29 -5.33 3.55 4.30
C TYR A 29 -6.58 2.68 4.40
N TYR A 30 -6.53 1.62 5.18
CA TYR A 30 -7.65 0.71 5.38
C TYR A 30 -8.85 1.43 5.96
N ASP A 31 -8.65 2.24 7.00
CA ASP A 31 -9.72 2.97 7.68
C ASP A 31 -10.42 3.98 6.76
N THR A 32 -9.71 4.51 5.76
CA THR A 32 -10.27 5.40 4.75
C THR A 32 -11.00 4.62 3.67
N CYS A 33 -10.47 3.48 3.27
CA CYS A 33 -11.00 2.64 2.20
C CYS A 33 -12.28 1.91 2.62
N TYR A 34 -12.31 1.34 3.80
CA TYR A 34 -13.37 0.44 4.26
C TYR A 34 -14.77 1.06 4.20
N PRO A 35 -15.02 2.27 4.78
CA PRO A 35 -16.37 2.83 4.73
C PRO A 35 -16.87 3.10 3.32
N GLN A 36 -15.98 3.49 2.41
CA GLN A 36 -16.34 3.80 1.03
C GLN A 36 -16.78 2.54 0.29
N ILE A 37 -16.01 1.48 0.39
CA ILE A 37 -16.34 0.23 -0.30
C ILE A 37 -17.53 -0.46 0.35
N LYS A 38 -17.67 -0.36 1.66
CA LYS A 38 -18.83 -0.89 2.38
C LYS A 38 -20.15 -0.28 1.85
N LYS A 39 -20.14 1.02 1.58
CA LYS A 39 -21.31 1.69 0.99
C LYS A 39 -21.64 1.20 -0.40
N LEU A 40 -20.60 0.93 -1.19
CA LEU A 40 -20.77 0.51 -2.58
C LEU A 40 -21.08 -0.98 -2.74
N SER A 41 -20.80 -1.77 -1.74
CA SER A 41 -20.93 -3.22 -1.80
C SER A 41 -21.47 -3.78 -0.48
N ASN A 42 -20.59 -4.38 0.34
CA ASN A 42 -20.95 -4.96 1.62
C ASN A 42 -19.70 -5.05 2.52
N PRO A 43 -19.87 -5.33 3.84
CA PRO A 43 -18.72 -5.39 4.75
C PRO A 43 -17.68 -6.44 4.39
N THR A 44 -18.10 -7.62 3.94
CA THR A 44 -17.18 -8.69 3.56
C THR A 44 -16.31 -8.29 2.38
N ARG A 45 -16.93 -7.74 1.35
CA ARG A 45 -16.23 -7.26 0.15
C ARG A 45 -15.30 -6.10 0.49
N ALA A 46 -15.76 -5.18 1.34
CA ALA A 46 -14.95 -4.05 1.78
C ALA A 46 -13.68 -4.51 2.47
N LYS A 47 -13.79 -5.47 3.38
CA LYS A 47 -12.63 -6.02 4.09
C LYS A 47 -11.64 -6.66 3.10
N GLN A 48 -12.13 -7.49 2.19
CA GLN A 48 -11.30 -8.19 1.22
C GLN A 48 -10.61 -7.21 0.27
N TYR A 49 -11.36 -6.31 -0.31
CA TYR A 49 -10.84 -5.35 -1.29
C TYR A 49 -9.84 -4.40 -0.65
N CYS A 50 -10.17 -3.84 0.50
CA CYS A 50 -9.30 -2.86 1.16
C CYS A 50 -8.03 -3.51 1.71
N THR A 51 -8.10 -4.75 2.17
CA THR A 51 -6.90 -5.50 2.59
C THR A 51 -6.00 -5.77 1.39
N CYS A 52 -6.59 -6.18 0.27
CA CYS A 52 -5.84 -6.46 -0.95
C CYS A 52 -5.15 -5.20 -1.49
N THR A 53 -5.90 -4.11 -1.66
CA THR A 53 -5.34 -2.86 -2.19
C THR A 53 -4.31 -2.27 -1.25
N MET A 54 -4.53 -2.37 0.07
CA MET A 54 -3.54 -1.92 1.06
C MET A 54 -2.22 -2.64 0.89
N LYS A 55 -2.25 -3.96 0.73
CA LYS A 55 -1.03 -4.75 0.54
C LYS A 55 -0.32 -4.38 -0.76
N MET A 56 -1.07 -4.15 -1.83
CA MET A 56 -0.49 -3.74 -3.12
C MET A 56 0.15 -2.37 -3.02
N MET A 57 -0.53 -1.42 -2.37
CA MET A 57 0.00 -0.08 -2.17
C MET A 57 1.25 -0.09 -1.30
N SER A 58 1.25 -0.90 -0.23
CA SER A 58 2.38 -1.02 0.68
C SER A 58 3.64 -1.55 0.00
N LYS A 59 3.48 -2.42 -0.99
CA LYS A 59 4.61 -2.96 -1.76
C LYS A 59 5.23 -1.93 -2.70
N ARG A 60 4.45 -0.97 -3.17
CA ARG A 60 4.91 0.00 -4.18
C ARG A 60 5.30 1.35 -3.59
N TYR A 61 4.61 1.78 -2.55
CA TYR A 61 4.75 3.13 -2.01
C TYR A 61 5.22 3.10 -0.55
N SER A 62 6.10 4.05 -0.22
CA SER A 62 6.55 4.29 1.14
C SER A 62 5.62 5.28 1.83
N ASP A 63 5.83 5.49 3.15
CA ASP A 63 5.12 6.54 3.89
C ASP A 63 5.30 7.90 3.25
N LYS A 64 6.51 8.18 2.79
CA LYS A 64 6.84 9.44 2.14
C LYS A 64 6.05 9.65 0.85
N ASP A 65 5.88 8.59 0.07
CA ASP A 65 5.05 8.64 -1.13
C ASP A 65 3.59 8.89 -0.80
N MET A 66 3.09 8.26 0.26
CA MET A 66 1.71 8.43 0.69
C MET A 66 1.43 9.83 1.22
N ASP A 67 2.42 10.47 1.83
CA ASP A 67 2.29 11.86 2.29
C ASP A 67 2.03 12.84 1.14
N LYS A 68 2.45 12.50 -0.06
CA LYS A 68 2.24 13.32 -1.25
C LYS A 68 0.87 13.14 -1.89
N PHE A 69 0.18 12.05 -1.60
CA PHE A 69 -1.10 11.74 -2.23
C PHE A 69 -2.17 12.82 -2.03
N PRO A 70 -2.37 13.39 -0.82
CA PRO A 70 -3.37 14.43 -0.64
C PRO A 70 -3.15 15.69 -1.48
N GLN A 71 -1.90 15.93 -1.92
CA GLN A 71 -1.55 17.10 -2.73
C GLN A 71 -1.81 16.88 -4.21
N LYS A 72 -2.10 15.64 -4.62
CA LYS A 72 -2.33 15.30 -6.02
C LYS A 72 -3.82 15.44 -6.35
N SER A 73 -4.12 15.66 -7.64
CA SER A 73 -5.50 15.69 -8.10
C SER A 73 -6.16 14.32 -7.96
N TYR A 74 -7.49 14.32 -7.96
CA TYR A 74 -8.25 13.07 -7.91
C TYR A 74 -7.86 12.14 -9.06
N GLU A 75 -7.75 12.69 -10.27
CA GLU A 75 -7.40 11.90 -11.46
C GLU A 75 -6.01 11.27 -11.33
N GLU A 76 -5.05 12.02 -10.83
CA GLU A 76 -3.69 11.51 -10.65
C GLU A 76 -3.64 10.43 -9.59
N ARG A 77 -4.34 10.63 -8.46
CA ARG A 77 -4.42 9.60 -7.43
C ARG A 77 -5.06 8.33 -7.96
N ALA A 78 -6.13 8.45 -8.73
CA ALA A 78 -6.80 7.30 -9.34
C ALA A 78 -5.84 6.55 -10.27
N ARG A 79 -5.08 7.26 -11.08
CA ARG A 79 -4.11 6.67 -11.99
C ARG A 79 -3.01 5.91 -11.25
N LEU A 80 -2.51 6.48 -10.16
CA LEU A 80 -1.42 5.88 -9.38
C LEU A 80 -1.86 4.66 -8.59
N THR A 81 -3.16 4.52 -8.32
CA THR A 81 -3.72 3.39 -7.58
C THR A 81 -4.40 2.35 -8.47
N GLN A 82 -4.50 2.63 -9.77
CA GLN A 82 -5.22 1.75 -10.70
C GLN A 82 -4.67 0.33 -10.72
N PHE A 83 -3.35 0.17 -10.62
CA PHE A 83 -2.73 -1.17 -10.62
C PHE A 83 -3.26 -2.04 -9.47
N ALA A 84 -3.48 -1.44 -8.29
CA ALA A 84 -3.98 -2.15 -7.13
C ALA A 84 -5.46 -2.52 -7.32
N ALA A 85 -6.25 -1.58 -7.81
CA ALA A 85 -7.67 -1.82 -8.08
C ALA A 85 -7.84 -2.93 -9.13
N ASP A 86 -7.09 -2.88 -10.21
CA ASP A 86 -7.16 -3.88 -11.27
C ASP A 86 -6.78 -5.27 -10.77
N HIS A 87 -5.68 -5.37 -10.03
CA HIS A 87 -5.23 -6.64 -9.46
C HIS A 87 -6.27 -7.22 -8.50
N CYS A 88 -6.77 -6.40 -7.59
CA CYS A 88 -7.68 -6.85 -6.55
C CYS A 88 -9.06 -7.19 -7.10
N ASN A 89 -9.52 -6.52 -8.15
CA ASN A 89 -10.77 -6.85 -8.81
C ASN A 89 -10.64 -8.14 -9.63
N ALA A 90 -9.53 -8.32 -10.32
CA ALA A 90 -9.29 -9.52 -11.13
C ALA A 90 -9.18 -10.79 -10.27
N ASN A 91 -8.73 -10.65 -9.02
CA ASN A 91 -8.50 -11.76 -8.11
C ASN A 91 -9.52 -11.78 -6.95
N ALA A 92 -10.74 -11.31 -7.21
CA ALA A 92 -11.78 -11.18 -6.18
C ALA A 92 -12.08 -12.49 -5.45
N ASN A 93 -11.95 -13.63 -6.12
CA ASN A 93 -12.22 -14.94 -5.53
C ASN A 93 -11.04 -15.53 -4.77
N ALA A 94 -9.89 -14.87 -4.79
CA ALA A 94 -8.69 -15.33 -4.11
C ALA A 94 -8.54 -14.77 -2.68
N PHE A 95 -9.45 -13.92 -2.25
CA PHE A 95 -9.41 -13.26 -0.95
C PHE A 95 -10.03 -14.12 0.13
#